data_51b7b564d7c3affee6535fcde1aa3818
#
_entry.id   51b7b564d7c3affee6535fcde1aa3818
#
_cell.length_a   1.000
_cell.length_b   1.000
_cell.length_c   1.000
_cell.angle_alpha   90.00
_cell.angle_beta   90.00
_cell.angle_gamma   90.00
#
_symmetry.space_group_name_H-M   'P 1'
#
loop_
_entity.id
_entity.type
_entity.pdbx_description
1 polymer ?
#
loop_
_entity_poly.entity_id
_entity_poly.type
_entity_poly.pdbx_seq_one_letter_code
_entity_poly.pdbx_strand_id
1 'polypeptide(L)'
;MKSSLLSVLMFSAVLWPAATFAQTAPDAMAKAVKADNMKWEPLGDSPFEISILYTNPTTQATYLVIRGPGNQHVPRHWHSSNESITVVKGTFVVAHDGSDDKTALTPGGFAYMPAKMIHEAWTGDEGATYFITVDGKWDVNFVE
;
A
#
# COMPACT_ATOMS: atom_id res chain seq x y z
N MET A 1 14.89 -57.04 -38.25
CA MET A 1 15.79 -55.91 -38.01
C MET A 1 14.97 -54.71 -37.60
N LYS A 2 14.94 -54.39 -36.31
CA LYS A 2 14.18 -53.22 -35.75
C LYS A 2 15.21 -52.15 -35.38
N SER A 3 15.22 -51.04 -36.11
CA SER A 3 16.06 -49.90 -35.86
C SER A 3 15.37 -48.98 -34.83
N SER A 4 15.95 -48.87 -33.65
CA SER A 4 15.54 -47.88 -32.62
C SER A 4 16.21 -46.53 -32.90
N LEU A 5 15.42 -45.53 -33.22
CA LEU A 5 15.85 -44.12 -33.27
C LEU A 5 15.88 -43.56 -31.88
N LEU A 6 17.08 -43.26 -31.37
CA LEU A 6 17.31 -42.55 -30.12
C LEU A 6 17.17 -41.05 -30.40
N SER A 7 16.08 -40.43 -29.92
CA SER A 7 15.90 -38.97 -29.97
C SER A 7 16.67 -38.34 -28.83
N VAL A 8 17.73 -37.61 -29.15
CA VAL A 8 18.48 -36.81 -28.20
C VAL A 8 17.77 -35.48 -28.04
N LEU A 9 17.14 -35.27 -26.87
CA LEU A 9 16.62 -33.95 -26.46
C LEU A 9 17.78 -33.07 -26.04
N MET A 10 18.10 -32.08 -26.87
CA MET A 10 19.02 -30.99 -26.45
C MET A 10 18.27 -30.01 -25.57
N PHE A 11 18.60 -30.00 -24.29
CA PHE A 11 18.20 -28.93 -23.37
C PHE A 11 19.11 -27.71 -23.62
N SER A 12 18.56 -26.67 -24.25
CA SER A 12 19.22 -25.38 -24.34
C SER A 12 19.09 -24.66 -22.98
N ALA A 13 20.18 -24.58 -22.24
CA ALA A 13 20.24 -23.77 -21.03
C ALA A 13 20.19 -22.29 -21.42
N VAL A 14 19.10 -21.63 -21.14
CA VAL A 14 18.99 -20.17 -21.24
C VAL A 14 19.76 -19.57 -20.07
N LEU A 15 20.97 -19.08 -20.34
CA LEU A 15 21.75 -18.28 -19.38
C LEU A 15 21.09 -16.92 -19.26
N TRP A 16 20.30 -16.71 -18.20
CA TRP A 16 19.80 -15.41 -17.82
C TRP A 16 20.99 -14.58 -17.32
N PRO A 17 21.25 -13.38 -17.85
CA PRO A 17 22.29 -12.52 -17.30
C PRO A 17 21.88 -12.14 -15.87
N ALA A 18 22.70 -12.48 -14.90
CA ALA A 18 22.54 -11.99 -13.53
C ALA A 18 22.73 -10.47 -13.56
N ALA A 19 21.63 -9.73 -13.50
CA ALA A 19 21.69 -8.30 -13.28
C ALA A 19 22.23 -8.08 -11.86
N THR A 20 23.47 -7.67 -11.74
CA THR A 20 24.04 -7.17 -10.48
C THR A 20 23.36 -5.83 -10.17
N PHE A 21 22.33 -5.86 -9.35
CA PHE A 21 21.80 -4.65 -8.74
C PHE A 21 22.88 -4.13 -7.79
N ALA A 22 23.48 -3.01 -8.15
CA ALA A 22 24.39 -2.29 -7.25
C ALA A 22 23.55 -1.87 -6.02
N GLN A 23 23.77 -2.54 -4.90
CA GLN A 23 23.16 -2.18 -3.63
C GLN A 23 23.88 -0.94 -3.10
N THR A 24 23.37 0.24 -3.45
CA THR A 24 23.82 1.50 -2.89
C THR A 24 22.91 1.89 -1.75
N ALA A 25 23.22 1.53 -0.52
CA ALA A 25 22.70 2.21 0.64
C ALA A 25 23.57 1.97 1.88
N PRO A 26 24.57 2.79 2.15
CA PRO A 26 25.28 2.73 3.43
C PRO A 26 24.46 3.29 4.60
N ASP A 27 23.40 4.08 4.39
CA ASP A 27 22.71 4.81 5.47
C ASP A 27 21.26 4.38 5.74
N ALA A 28 20.72 3.43 5.01
CA ALA A 28 19.39 2.90 5.27
C ALA A 28 19.44 1.80 6.34
N MET A 29 19.19 2.18 7.59
CA MET A 29 19.04 1.19 8.66
C MET A 29 17.73 0.43 8.49
N ALA A 30 17.81 -0.91 8.55
CA ALA A 30 16.60 -1.74 8.61
C ALA A 30 15.78 -1.39 9.84
N LYS A 31 14.45 -1.23 9.66
CA LYS A 31 13.51 -0.93 10.74
C LYS A 31 12.44 -2.01 10.81
N ALA A 32 12.22 -2.53 12.00
CA ALA A 32 11.13 -3.44 12.30
C ALA A 32 10.29 -2.87 13.45
N VAL A 33 8.99 -2.84 13.29
CA VAL A 33 8.03 -2.39 14.32
C VAL A 33 7.06 -3.53 14.58
N LYS A 34 7.03 -4.01 15.84
CA LYS A 34 6.01 -4.99 16.26
C LYS A 34 4.67 -4.29 16.40
N ALA A 35 3.57 -5.00 16.14
CA ALA A 35 2.22 -4.44 16.24
C ALA A 35 1.96 -3.80 17.62
N ASP A 36 2.38 -4.45 18.69
CA ASP A 36 2.22 -3.95 20.07
C ASP A 36 3.07 -2.71 20.38
N ASN A 37 4.04 -2.40 19.53
CA ASN A 37 4.93 -1.25 19.67
C ASN A 37 4.54 -0.08 18.75
N MET A 38 3.46 -0.20 18.00
CA MET A 38 2.95 0.90 17.20
C MET A 38 2.49 2.03 18.11
N LYS A 39 2.90 3.24 17.77
CA LYS A 39 2.49 4.45 18.49
C LYS A 39 1.33 5.07 17.75
N TRP A 40 0.17 5.04 18.38
CA TRP A 40 -1.06 5.56 17.81
C TRP A 40 -1.30 6.99 18.27
N GLU A 41 -1.65 7.84 17.33
CA GLU A 41 -2.00 9.24 17.55
C GLU A 41 -3.35 9.52 16.87
N PRO A 42 -4.17 10.43 17.40
CA PRO A 42 -5.39 10.85 16.72
C PRO A 42 -5.07 11.41 15.32
N LEU A 43 -5.87 11.08 14.33
CA LEU A 43 -5.76 11.66 12.99
C LEU A 43 -6.64 12.93 12.91
N GLY A 44 -6.10 14.05 13.39
CA GLY A 44 -6.84 15.30 13.54
C GLY A 44 -8.04 15.15 14.48
N ASP A 45 -9.17 15.76 14.12
CA ASP A 45 -10.44 15.67 14.88
C ASP A 45 -11.31 14.48 14.42
N SER A 46 -10.75 13.59 13.59
CA SER A 46 -11.47 12.42 13.09
C SER A 46 -11.48 11.27 14.11
N PRO A 47 -12.39 10.28 13.98
CA PRO A 47 -12.40 9.10 14.84
C PRO A 47 -11.30 8.08 14.48
N PHE A 48 -10.41 8.42 13.54
CA PHE A 48 -9.29 7.58 13.11
C PHE A 48 -8.04 7.83 13.95
N GLU A 49 -7.21 6.80 14.03
CA GLU A 49 -5.87 6.89 14.61
C GLU A 49 -4.83 6.49 13.56
N ILE A 50 -3.68 7.14 13.62
CA ILE A 50 -2.55 6.93 12.72
C ILE A 50 -1.31 6.48 13.50
N SER A 51 -0.54 5.57 12.92
CA SER A 51 0.79 5.22 13.39
C SER A 51 1.79 5.34 12.24
N ILE A 52 2.69 6.31 12.30
CA ILE A 52 3.76 6.46 11.32
C ILE A 52 4.88 5.47 11.67
N LEU A 53 5.09 4.51 10.79
CA LEU A 53 6.09 3.46 10.97
C LEU A 53 7.49 3.90 10.55
N TYR A 54 7.57 4.61 9.42
CA TYR A 54 8.83 5.11 8.88
C TYR A 54 8.57 6.26 7.89
N THR A 55 9.43 7.24 7.92
CA THR A 55 9.53 8.29 6.88
C THR A 55 10.97 8.32 6.39
N ASN A 56 11.16 8.22 5.09
CA ASN A 56 12.48 8.36 4.48
C ASN A 56 12.94 9.82 4.59
N PRO A 57 14.08 10.11 5.23
CA PRO A 57 14.51 11.50 5.46
C PRO A 57 14.87 12.25 4.18
N THR A 58 15.20 11.54 3.10
CA THR A 58 15.59 12.15 1.83
C THR A 58 14.40 12.36 0.90
N THR A 59 13.58 11.34 0.69
CA THR A 59 12.46 11.36 -0.26
C THR A 59 11.14 11.77 0.38
N GLN A 60 11.06 11.77 1.71
CA GLN A 60 9.84 11.92 2.51
C GLN A 60 8.81 10.80 2.30
N ALA A 61 9.16 9.75 1.55
CA ALA A 61 8.29 8.58 1.41
C ALA A 61 7.92 8.02 2.79
N THR A 62 6.63 7.86 3.02
CA THR A 62 6.08 7.55 4.35
C THR A 62 5.31 6.24 4.33
N TYR A 63 5.55 5.44 5.35
CA TYR A 63 4.90 4.15 5.62
C TYR A 63 4.13 4.28 6.93
N LEU A 64 2.83 4.04 6.89
CA LEU A 64 1.96 4.26 8.05
C LEU A 64 0.83 3.24 8.09
N VAL A 65 0.17 3.15 9.23
CA VAL A 65 -1.05 2.38 9.42
C VAL A 65 -2.12 3.32 9.96
N ILE A 66 -3.32 3.21 9.44
CA ILE A 66 -4.51 3.88 9.97
C ILE A 66 -5.48 2.81 10.46
N ARG A 67 -6.17 3.11 11.55
CA ARG A 67 -7.32 2.32 12.03
C ARG A 67 -8.47 3.24 12.38
N GLY A 68 -9.68 2.77 12.16
CA GLY A 68 -10.88 3.51 12.49
C GLY A 68 -12.04 2.60 12.84
N PRO A 69 -13.03 3.13 13.58
CA PRO A 69 -14.24 2.41 13.92
C PRO A 69 -15.12 2.15 12.70
N GLY A 70 -16.19 1.39 12.88
CA GLY A 70 -17.14 1.09 11.82
C GLY A 70 -17.98 2.27 11.39
N ASN A 71 -18.49 2.16 10.15
CA ASN A 71 -19.43 3.11 9.56
C ASN A 71 -18.92 4.56 9.50
N GLN A 72 -17.62 4.73 9.29
CA GLN A 72 -17.03 6.05 9.09
C GLN A 72 -16.93 6.41 7.61
N HIS A 73 -17.02 7.69 7.32
CA HIS A 73 -16.81 8.26 5.99
C HIS A 73 -15.63 9.22 6.03
N VAL A 74 -14.65 8.99 5.17
CA VAL A 74 -13.58 9.94 4.86
C VAL A 74 -14.04 10.73 3.63
N PRO A 75 -14.36 12.03 3.78
CA PRO A 75 -14.87 12.84 2.67
C PRO A 75 -13.91 12.94 1.51
N ARG A 76 -14.37 13.45 0.38
CA ARG A 76 -13.58 13.67 -0.83
C ARG A 76 -12.30 14.44 -0.52
N HIS A 77 -11.17 13.84 -0.87
CA HIS A 77 -9.84 14.39 -0.62
C HIS A 77 -8.84 13.88 -1.67
N TRP A 78 -7.64 14.41 -1.62
CA TRP A 78 -6.51 14.00 -2.44
C TRP A 78 -5.20 14.12 -1.65
N HIS A 79 -4.16 13.45 -2.13
CA HIS A 79 -2.81 13.51 -1.57
C HIS A 79 -1.83 14.10 -2.57
N SER A 80 -0.81 14.81 -2.11
CA SER A 80 0.25 15.39 -2.97
C SER A 80 1.15 14.32 -3.58
N SER A 81 1.18 13.12 -2.99
CA SER A 81 1.99 11.97 -3.40
C SER A 81 1.10 10.82 -3.82
N ASN A 82 1.65 9.86 -4.58
CA ASN A 82 0.94 8.63 -4.89
C ASN A 82 0.73 7.82 -3.61
N GLU A 83 -0.44 7.24 -3.46
CA GLU A 83 -0.83 6.44 -2.31
C GLU A 83 -1.10 5.00 -2.71
N SER A 84 -0.62 4.05 -1.91
CA SER A 84 -1.00 2.65 -1.98
C SER A 84 -1.59 2.23 -0.64
N ILE A 85 -2.72 1.52 -0.69
CA ILE A 85 -3.47 1.06 0.48
C ILE A 85 -3.54 -0.46 0.44
N THR A 86 -3.27 -1.11 1.58
CA THR A 86 -3.49 -2.55 1.77
C THR A 86 -4.28 -2.77 3.04
N VAL A 87 -5.44 -3.42 2.92
CA VAL A 87 -6.29 -3.72 4.08
C VAL A 87 -5.67 -4.84 4.91
N VAL A 88 -5.58 -4.61 6.22
CA VAL A 88 -5.03 -5.56 7.20
C VAL A 88 -6.16 -6.23 7.98
N LYS A 89 -7.21 -5.47 8.33
CA LYS A 89 -8.36 -5.96 9.11
C LYS A 89 -9.60 -5.15 8.74
N GLY A 90 -10.76 -5.80 8.81
CA GLY A 90 -12.05 -5.18 8.54
C GLY A 90 -12.29 -4.93 7.06
N THR A 91 -13.17 -3.99 6.76
CA THR A 91 -13.55 -3.62 5.39
C THR A 91 -13.27 -2.14 5.14
N PHE A 92 -12.56 -1.86 4.07
CA PHE A 92 -12.28 -0.52 3.56
C PHE A 92 -12.92 -0.38 2.18
N VAL A 93 -13.81 0.58 2.03
CA VAL A 93 -14.48 0.87 0.76
C VAL A 93 -13.89 2.14 0.18
N VAL A 94 -13.55 2.14 -1.10
CA VAL A 94 -12.98 3.29 -1.78
C VAL A 94 -13.74 3.61 -3.07
N ALA A 95 -13.89 4.89 -3.36
CA ALA A 95 -14.37 5.42 -4.63
C ALA A 95 -13.49 6.60 -5.06
N HIS A 96 -13.36 6.82 -6.36
CA HIS A 96 -12.58 7.94 -6.91
C HIS A 96 -13.42 8.73 -7.93
N ASP A 97 -13.06 9.98 -8.15
CA ASP A 97 -13.72 10.82 -9.14
C ASP A 97 -13.64 10.20 -10.54
N GLY A 98 -14.74 10.29 -11.27
CA GLY A 98 -14.90 9.69 -12.59
C GLY A 98 -15.35 8.23 -12.58
N SER A 99 -15.63 7.65 -11.41
CA SER A 99 -16.23 6.31 -11.26
C SER A 99 -17.44 6.38 -10.31
N ASP A 100 -18.54 5.75 -10.71
CA ASP A 100 -19.70 5.54 -9.84
C ASP A 100 -19.51 4.27 -8.96
N ASP A 101 -18.45 3.51 -9.20
CA ASP A 101 -18.21 2.24 -8.52
C ASP A 101 -17.50 2.45 -7.19
N LYS A 102 -18.08 1.88 -6.15
CA LYS A 102 -17.47 1.72 -4.84
C LYS A 102 -16.84 0.32 -4.75
N THR A 103 -15.55 0.27 -4.51
CA THR A 103 -14.84 -0.99 -4.35
C THR A 103 -14.62 -1.31 -2.88
N ALA A 104 -15.21 -2.40 -2.41
CA ALA A 104 -15.01 -2.91 -1.06
C ALA A 104 -13.77 -3.82 -1.02
N LEU A 105 -12.82 -3.48 -0.18
CA LEU A 105 -11.57 -4.20 0.04
C LEU A 105 -11.63 -4.88 1.41
N THR A 106 -11.32 -6.16 1.44
CA THR A 106 -11.15 -6.97 2.66
C THR A 106 -9.65 -7.27 2.90
N PRO A 107 -9.26 -7.94 4.00
CA PRO A 107 -7.84 -8.20 4.28
C PRO A 107 -7.08 -8.82 3.12
N GLY A 108 -5.94 -8.19 2.75
CA GLY A 108 -5.16 -8.49 1.55
C GLY A 108 -5.59 -7.70 0.31
N GLY A 109 -6.74 -7.02 0.33
CA GLY A 109 -7.19 -6.13 -0.73
C GLY A 109 -6.28 -4.91 -0.88
N PHE A 110 -6.14 -4.42 -2.12
CA PHE A 110 -5.21 -3.37 -2.49
C PHE A 110 -5.91 -2.29 -3.32
N ALA A 111 -5.55 -1.03 -3.07
CA ALA A 111 -5.89 0.11 -3.91
C ALA A 111 -4.66 0.98 -4.18
N TYR A 112 -4.65 1.66 -5.31
CA TYR A 112 -3.64 2.64 -5.68
C TYR A 112 -4.32 3.93 -6.16
N MET A 113 -3.96 5.04 -5.54
CA MET A 113 -4.43 6.38 -5.85
C MET A 113 -3.26 7.21 -6.37
N PRO A 114 -3.24 7.60 -7.65
CA PRO A 114 -2.27 8.56 -8.16
C PRO A 114 -2.34 9.88 -7.39
N ALA A 115 -1.20 10.56 -7.31
CA ALA A 115 -1.13 11.91 -6.73
C ALA A 115 -2.21 12.81 -7.32
N LYS A 116 -2.87 13.59 -6.45
CA LYS A 116 -3.96 14.53 -6.76
C LYS A 116 -5.26 13.90 -7.29
N MET A 117 -5.36 12.58 -7.34
CA MET A 117 -6.63 11.94 -7.63
C MET A 117 -7.59 12.14 -6.46
N ILE A 118 -8.74 12.76 -6.73
CA ILE A 118 -9.79 12.95 -5.73
C ILE A 118 -10.46 11.60 -5.49
N HIS A 119 -10.55 11.20 -4.24
CA HIS A 119 -11.19 9.98 -3.80
C HIS A 119 -11.86 10.17 -2.44
N GLU A 120 -12.68 9.22 -2.07
CA GLU A 120 -13.33 9.13 -0.77
C GLU A 120 -13.38 7.68 -0.30
N ALA A 121 -13.54 7.48 1.00
CA ALA A 121 -13.48 6.15 1.57
C ALA A 121 -14.47 5.96 2.72
N TRP A 122 -14.81 4.71 3.00
CA TRP A 122 -15.66 4.32 4.11
C TRP A 122 -15.07 3.10 4.81
N THR A 123 -15.37 2.96 6.09
CA THR A 123 -15.15 1.71 6.81
C THR A 123 -16.43 0.89 6.86
N GLY A 124 -16.31 -0.44 6.77
CA GLY A 124 -17.43 -1.34 7.03
C GLY A 124 -17.88 -1.32 8.50
N ASP A 125 -18.88 -2.12 8.84
CA ASP A 125 -19.49 -2.14 10.18
C ASP A 125 -18.51 -2.43 11.30
N GLU A 126 -17.52 -3.31 11.03
CA GLU A 126 -16.47 -3.71 11.96
C GLU A 126 -15.29 -2.73 12.05
N GLY A 127 -15.33 -1.66 11.25
CA GLY A 127 -14.20 -0.76 11.09
C GLY A 127 -13.16 -1.29 10.10
N ALA A 128 -12.01 -0.61 10.03
CA ALA A 128 -10.90 -1.03 9.20
C ALA A 128 -9.55 -0.70 9.83
N THR A 129 -8.56 -1.53 9.54
CA THR A 129 -7.14 -1.24 9.72
C THR A 129 -6.47 -1.46 8.38
N TYR A 130 -5.74 -0.47 7.92
CA TYR A 130 -5.10 -0.53 6.61
C TYR A 130 -3.72 0.11 6.67
N PHE A 131 -2.81 -0.52 5.95
CA PHE A 131 -1.44 -0.04 5.74
C PHE A 131 -1.41 0.88 4.52
N ILE A 132 -0.76 2.02 4.67
CA ILE A 132 -0.57 3.00 3.61
C ILE A 132 0.92 3.20 3.33
N THR A 133 1.25 3.30 2.07
CA THR A 133 2.54 3.79 1.59
C THR A 133 2.30 4.98 0.68
N VAL A 134 2.98 6.08 0.95
CA VAL A 134 3.08 7.22 0.02
C VAL A 134 4.53 7.41 -0.42
N ASP A 135 4.73 7.72 -1.70
CA ASP A 135 6.06 7.89 -2.30
C ASP A 135 6.72 9.25 -2.01
N GLY A 136 6.06 10.09 -1.23
CA GLY A 136 6.53 11.38 -0.77
C GLY A 136 5.95 11.74 0.60
N LYS A 137 5.80 13.04 0.86
CA LYS A 137 5.24 13.53 2.11
C LYS A 137 3.78 13.09 2.27
N TRP A 138 3.43 12.59 3.46
CA TRP A 138 2.05 12.34 3.85
C TRP A 138 1.30 13.65 4.08
N ASP A 139 0.19 13.82 3.41
CA ASP A 139 -0.79 14.90 3.62
C ASP A 139 -2.19 14.43 3.24
N VAL A 140 -3.21 15.20 3.66
CA VAL A 140 -4.61 15.01 3.27
C VAL A 140 -5.17 16.38 2.91
N ASN A 141 -5.70 16.53 1.70
CA ASN A 141 -6.25 17.78 1.20
C ASN A 141 -7.74 17.57 0.88
N PHE A 142 -8.63 18.04 1.74
CA PHE A 142 -10.06 17.92 1.53
C PHE A 142 -10.55 18.85 0.42
N VAL A 143 -11.56 18.38 -0.32
CA VAL A 143 -12.25 19.14 -1.36
C VAL A 143 -13.47 19.81 -0.73
N GLU A 144 -13.62 21.11 -0.94
CA GLU A 144 -14.78 21.88 -0.53
C GLU A 144 -16.01 21.58 -1.38
#